data_ebd24c825291067dec5eb376c1fb9d41
#
_entry.id   ebd24c825291067dec5eb376c1fb9d41
#
_cell.length_a   1.000
_cell.length_b   1.000
_cell.length_c   1.000
_cell.angle_alpha   90.00
_cell.angle_beta   90.00
_cell.angle_gamma   90.00
#
_symmetry.space_group_name_H-M   'P 1'
#
loop_
_entity.id
_entity.type
_entity.pdbx_description
1 polymer ?
#
loop_
_entity_poly.entity_id
_entity_poly.type
_entity_poly.pdbx_seq_one_letter_code
_entity_poly.pdbx_strand_id
1 'polypeptide(L)'
;LGVFAGGELYAGLTADFLGRDPGVFRSMGTRSALRTEVDQRLLNDPKFVAAHLIPDNDDRDNNKAYFFFTEKVVEADSKEHAIVSRVGRVCVNDAGGQRVLVNKWSTFNKARLVCSVPGPGGIDTYFDEL
;
A
#
# COMPACT_ATOMS: atom_id res chain seq x y z
N LEU A 1 -4.64 8.43 -6.51
CA LEU A 1 -3.76 9.00 -5.48
C LEU A 1 -2.31 8.69 -5.79
N GLY A 2 -1.45 9.70 -5.77
CA GLY A 2 -0.06 9.46 -6.08
C GLY A 2 0.88 10.56 -5.62
N VAL A 3 2.16 10.26 -5.70
CA VAL A 3 3.26 11.19 -5.43
C VAL A 3 4.30 11.07 -6.53
N PHE A 4 5.02 12.15 -6.79
CA PHE A 4 6.12 12.16 -7.75
C PHE A 4 7.46 12.08 -7.03
N ALA A 5 8.36 11.27 -7.57
CA ALA A 5 9.74 11.18 -7.11
C ALA A 5 10.64 10.87 -8.30
N GLY A 6 11.70 11.66 -8.50
CA GLY A 6 12.66 11.45 -9.58
C GLY A 6 12.05 11.45 -10.99
N GLY A 7 10.97 12.21 -11.20
CA GLY A 7 10.28 12.25 -12.49
C GLY A 7 9.33 11.08 -12.76
N GLU A 8 9.13 10.20 -11.80
CA GLU A 8 8.24 9.06 -11.91
C GLU A 8 7.05 9.21 -10.96
N LEU A 9 5.87 8.74 -11.38
CA LEU A 9 4.65 8.77 -10.57
C LEU A 9 4.52 7.45 -9.80
N TYR A 10 4.31 7.56 -8.50
CA TYR A 10 3.98 6.44 -7.60
C TYR A 10 2.51 6.59 -7.22
N ALA A 11 1.68 5.64 -7.58
CA ALA A 11 0.24 5.76 -7.42
C ALA A 11 -0.40 4.51 -6.83
N GLY A 12 -1.38 4.73 -5.96
CA GLY A 12 -2.31 3.70 -5.52
C GLY A 12 -3.62 3.84 -6.30
N LEU A 13 -4.04 2.78 -6.95
CA LEU A 13 -5.24 2.76 -7.78
C LEU A 13 -6.25 1.74 -7.25
N THR A 14 -7.48 2.20 -7.06
CA THR A 14 -8.61 1.36 -6.72
C THR A 14 -9.16 0.70 -7.99
N ALA A 15 -9.72 -0.50 -7.86
CA ALA A 15 -10.38 -1.18 -8.98
C ALA A 15 -11.49 -0.30 -9.55
N ASP A 16 -11.57 -0.23 -10.87
CA ASP A 16 -12.61 0.56 -11.53
C ASP A 16 -13.61 -0.34 -12.28
N PHE A 17 -14.67 0.28 -12.79
CA PHE A 17 -15.72 -0.43 -13.53
C PHE A 17 -15.28 -0.92 -14.91
N LEU A 18 -14.11 -0.50 -15.39
CA LEU A 18 -13.51 -1.01 -16.62
C LEU A 18 -12.73 -2.31 -16.40
N GLY A 19 -12.72 -2.83 -15.17
CA GLY A 19 -12.07 -4.08 -14.84
C GLY A 19 -10.57 -4.01 -14.66
N ARG A 20 -10.01 -2.80 -14.50
CA ARG A 20 -8.58 -2.66 -14.20
C ARG A 20 -8.31 -3.09 -12.76
N ASP A 21 -7.25 -3.89 -12.59
CA ASP A 21 -6.87 -4.39 -11.28
C ASP A 21 -6.35 -3.28 -10.39
N PRO A 22 -6.71 -3.28 -9.09
CA PRO A 22 -6.17 -2.33 -8.14
C PRO A 22 -4.72 -2.64 -7.82
N GLY A 23 -3.99 -1.66 -7.35
CA GLY A 23 -2.62 -1.89 -6.92
C GLY A 23 -1.83 -0.62 -6.69
N VAL A 24 -0.56 -0.82 -6.31
CA VAL A 24 0.44 0.24 -6.21
C VAL A 24 1.34 0.16 -7.43
N PHE A 25 1.54 1.29 -8.10
CA PHE A 25 2.22 1.38 -9.38
C PHE A 25 3.31 2.45 -9.36
N ARG A 26 4.37 2.20 -10.13
CA ARG A 26 5.31 3.24 -10.55
C ARG A 26 5.24 3.35 -12.06
N SER A 27 5.05 4.58 -12.56
CA SER A 27 5.00 4.84 -13.99
C SER A 27 6.35 4.57 -14.66
N MET A 28 6.31 4.29 -15.95
CA MET A 28 7.53 4.21 -16.74
C MET A 28 8.17 5.59 -16.85
N GLY A 29 9.46 5.67 -16.53
CA GLY A 29 10.30 6.85 -16.70
C GLY A 29 11.60 6.43 -17.33
N THR A 30 12.74 6.74 -16.68
CA THR A 30 14.04 6.21 -17.09
C THR A 30 14.18 4.72 -16.76
N ARG A 31 13.33 4.21 -15.88
CA ARG A 31 13.26 2.82 -15.45
C ARG A 31 11.94 2.19 -15.87
N SER A 32 11.88 0.87 -15.84
CA SER A 32 10.66 0.13 -16.12
C SER A 32 9.56 0.45 -15.12
N ALA A 33 8.32 0.39 -15.57
CA ALA A 33 7.16 0.48 -14.69
C ALA A 33 7.12 -0.72 -13.74
N LEU A 34 6.66 -0.49 -12.51
CA LEU A 34 6.46 -1.53 -11.51
C LEU A 34 5.02 -1.52 -11.01
N ARG A 35 4.57 -2.67 -10.55
CA ARG A 35 3.25 -2.80 -9.92
C ARG A 35 3.25 -3.90 -8.86
N THR A 36 2.26 -3.87 -7.98
CA THR A 36 1.99 -5.01 -7.10
C THR A 36 1.45 -6.18 -7.90
N GLU A 37 1.76 -7.40 -7.46
CA GLU A 37 1.20 -8.60 -8.05
C GLU A 37 -0.31 -8.65 -7.80
N VAL A 38 -1.07 -9.19 -8.76
CA VAL A 38 -2.53 -9.38 -8.62
C VAL A 38 -2.76 -10.63 -7.77
N ASP A 39 -2.84 -10.44 -6.47
CA ASP A 39 -3.04 -11.51 -5.49
C ASP A 39 -3.86 -10.94 -4.32
N GLN A 40 -4.98 -11.57 -4.02
CA GLN A 40 -5.87 -11.14 -2.92
C GLN A 40 -5.19 -11.19 -1.54
N ARG A 41 -4.18 -12.03 -1.38
CA ARG A 41 -3.39 -12.07 -0.16
C ARG A 41 -2.50 -10.84 -0.01
N LEU A 42 -2.08 -10.26 -1.12
CA LEU A 42 -1.28 -9.04 -1.12
C LEU A 42 -2.16 -7.81 -0.98
N LEU A 43 -3.20 -7.69 -1.79
CA LEU A 43 -4.18 -6.59 -1.76
C LEU A 43 -5.56 -7.15 -2.09
N ASN A 44 -6.52 -6.95 -1.20
CA ASN A 44 -7.88 -7.42 -1.38
C ASN A 44 -8.85 -6.24 -1.41
N ASP A 45 -9.30 -5.87 -2.60
CA ASP A 45 -10.20 -4.74 -2.85
C ASP A 45 -9.75 -3.47 -2.12
N PRO A 46 -8.50 -3.02 -2.34
CA PRO A 46 -7.98 -1.87 -1.63
C PRO A 46 -8.64 -0.58 -2.10
N LYS A 47 -8.84 0.34 -1.16
CA LYS A 47 -9.30 1.70 -1.43
C LYS A 47 -8.27 2.67 -0.86
N PHE A 48 -7.58 3.37 -1.74
CA PHE A 48 -6.48 4.26 -1.35
C PHE A 48 -6.99 5.61 -0.89
N VAL A 49 -6.47 6.08 0.23
CA VAL A 49 -6.91 7.30 0.91
C VAL A 49 -5.86 8.40 0.78
N ALA A 50 -4.59 8.07 0.91
CA ALA A 50 -3.50 9.04 0.87
C ALA A 50 -2.21 8.39 0.40
N ALA A 51 -1.29 9.21 -0.12
CA ALA A 51 0.05 8.80 -0.50
C ALA A 51 1.04 9.87 -0.04
N HIS A 52 2.20 9.45 0.47
CA HIS A 52 3.25 10.35 0.94
C HIS A 52 4.62 9.81 0.60
N LEU A 53 5.49 10.70 0.14
CA LEU A 53 6.91 10.39 -0.02
C LEU A 53 7.64 10.82 1.24
N ILE A 54 8.28 9.86 1.91
CA ILE A 54 9.02 10.14 3.14
C ILE A 54 10.49 9.82 2.89
N PRO A 55 11.38 10.82 2.97
CA PRO A 55 12.81 10.57 2.83
C PRO A 55 13.32 9.78 4.03
N ASP A 56 14.22 8.85 3.77
CA ASP A 56 14.89 8.08 4.81
C ASP A 56 16.25 8.71 5.11
N ASN A 57 16.29 9.53 6.15
CA ASN A 57 17.48 10.18 6.69
C ASN A 57 18.40 10.81 5.62
N ASP A 58 19.66 10.36 5.53
CA ASP A 58 20.69 11.00 4.73
C ASP A 58 20.88 10.41 3.34
N ASP A 59 20.13 9.38 2.96
CA ASP A 59 20.28 8.70 1.68
C ASP A 59 19.02 8.86 0.82
N ARG A 60 19.13 9.65 -0.26
CA ARG A 60 18.03 9.89 -1.19
C ARG A 60 17.59 8.62 -1.93
N ASP A 61 18.49 7.65 -2.08
CA ASP A 61 18.18 6.39 -2.76
C ASP A 61 17.32 5.48 -1.89
N ASN A 62 17.22 5.76 -0.60
CA ASN A 62 16.39 5.02 0.34
C ASN A 62 15.04 5.70 0.65
N ASN A 63 14.64 6.68 -0.14
CA ASN A 63 13.31 7.28 0.01
C ASN A 63 12.23 6.22 -0.17
N LYS A 64 11.14 6.38 0.59
CA LYS A 64 10.02 5.45 0.56
C LYS A 64 8.73 6.17 0.22
N ALA A 65 7.91 5.53 -0.61
CA ALA A 65 6.56 5.98 -0.88
C ALA A 65 5.60 5.17 0.00
N TYR A 66 4.77 5.88 0.76
CA TYR A 66 3.79 5.30 1.66
C TYR A 66 2.39 5.52 1.11
N PHE A 67 1.58 4.47 1.16
CA PHE A 67 0.20 4.49 0.73
C PHE A 67 -0.69 4.08 1.89
N PHE A 68 -1.68 4.92 2.19
CA PHE A 68 -2.69 4.63 3.20
C PHE A 68 -3.95 4.16 2.50
N PHE A 69 -4.47 3.02 2.90
CA PHE A 69 -5.62 2.42 2.25
C PHE A 69 -6.43 1.57 3.23
N THR A 70 -7.64 1.23 2.82
CA THR A 70 -8.44 0.20 3.48
C THR A 70 -8.49 -1.02 2.58
N GLU A 71 -8.59 -2.20 3.16
CA GLU A 71 -8.78 -3.43 2.41
C GLU A 71 -9.68 -4.41 3.17
N LYS A 72 -10.23 -5.36 2.44
CA LYS A 72 -11.02 -6.44 3.03
C LYS A 72 -10.10 -7.52 3.57
N VAL A 73 -10.45 -8.01 4.77
CA VAL A 73 -9.80 -9.18 5.37
C VAL A 73 -10.87 -10.15 5.86
N VAL A 74 -10.53 -11.44 5.92
CA VAL A 74 -11.38 -12.45 6.54
C VAL A 74 -10.87 -12.64 7.97
N GLU A 75 -11.69 -12.29 8.94
CA GLU A 75 -11.36 -12.52 10.36
C GLU A 75 -11.41 -14.02 10.64
N ALA A 76 -10.51 -14.49 11.55
CA ALA A 76 -10.31 -15.91 11.83
C ALA A 76 -11.58 -16.63 12.31
N ASP A 77 -12.45 -15.91 13.02
CA ASP A 77 -13.67 -16.46 13.62
C ASP A 77 -14.96 -16.13 12.86
N SER A 78 -14.84 -15.51 11.68
CA SER A 78 -15.97 -15.08 10.89
C SER A 78 -15.77 -15.42 9.42
N LYS A 79 -16.87 -15.83 8.76
CA LYS A 79 -16.90 -15.99 7.31
C LYS A 79 -17.11 -14.66 6.58
N GLU A 80 -17.37 -13.59 7.33
CA GLU A 80 -17.59 -12.27 6.77
C GLU A 80 -16.27 -11.52 6.61
N HIS A 81 -16.23 -10.64 5.61
CA HIS A 81 -15.10 -9.74 5.42
C HIS A 81 -15.21 -8.55 6.36
N ALA A 82 -14.14 -8.23 7.04
CA ALA A 82 -13.98 -6.98 7.76
C ALA A 82 -13.15 -6.02 6.91
N ILE A 83 -13.33 -4.72 7.12
CA ILE A 83 -12.52 -3.68 6.48
C ILE A 83 -11.51 -3.20 7.51
N VAL A 84 -10.24 -3.21 7.14
CA VAL A 84 -9.15 -2.74 7.99
C VAL A 84 -8.35 -1.65 7.29
N SER A 85 -7.74 -0.78 8.08
CA SER A 85 -6.85 0.27 7.59
C SER A 85 -5.42 -0.25 7.54
N ARG A 86 -4.73 0.11 6.46
CA ARG A 86 -3.36 -0.33 6.19
C ARG A 86 -2.47 0.85 5.84
N VAL A 87 -1.19 0.70 6.10
CA VAL A 87 -0.14 1.47 5.44
C VAL A 87 0.72 0.50 4.65
N GLY A 88 0.90 0.79 3.36
CA GLY A 88 1.82 0.07 2.49
C GLY A 88 2.99 0.96 2.13
N ARG A 89 4.16 0.37 1.91
CA ARG A 89 5.34 1.13 1.48
C ARG A 89 6.08 0.40 0.39
N VAL A 90 6.72 1.17 -0.46
CA VAL A 90 7.69 0.70 -1.45
C VAL A 90 8.93 1.57 -1.40
N CYS A 91 10.08 1.01 -1.73
CA CYS A 91 11.31 1.78 -1.85
C CYS A 91 11.39 2.43 -3.22
N VAL A 92 11.81 3.69 -3.27
CA VAL A 92 11.96 4.43 -4.53
C VAL A 92 13.04 3.80 -5.41
N ASN A 93 14.07 3.20 -4.81
CA ASN A 93 15.15 2.54 -5.54
C ASN A 93 14.80 1.10 -6.00
N ASP A 94 13.56 0.65 -5.80
CA ASP A 94 13.15 -0.69 -6.23
C ASP A 94 13.25 -0.81 -7.75
N ALA A 95 13.97 -1.81 -8.22
CA ALA A 95 14.16 -2.11 -9.64
C ALA A 95 13.30 -3.29 -10.10
N GLY A 96 12.44 -3.81 -9.23
CA GLY A 96 11.66 -5.00 -9.50
C GLY A 96 12.38 -6.28 -9.09
N GLY A 97 11.66 -7.36 -9.09
CA GLY A 97 12.18 -8.68 -8.76
C GLY A 97 12.64 -9.45 -10.00
N GLN A 98 12.90 -10.72 -9.79
CA GLN A 98 13.33 -11.65 -10.85
C GLN A 98 12.26 -12.71 -11.09
N ARG A 99 12.33 -13.38 -12.23
CA ARG A 99 11.42 -14.47 -12.63
C ARG A 99 9.95 -13.99 -12.60
N VAL A 100 9.13 -14.54 -11.72
CA VAL A 100 7.70 -14.18 -11.60
C VAL A 100 7.50 -12.76 -11.06
N LEU A 101 8.50 -12.14 -10.48
CA LEU A 101 8.45 -10.78 -9.94
C LEU A 101 9.03 -9.74 -10.90
N VAL A 102 9.32 -10.09 -12.13
CA VAL A 102 9.74 -9.12 -13.15
C VAL A 102 8.65 -8.07 -13.32
N ASN A 103 9.02 -6.79 -13.27
CA ASN A 103 8.10 -5.65 -13.29
C ASN A 103 7.11 -5.62 -12.10
N LYS A 104 7.42 -6.34 -11.03
CA LYS A 104 6.69 -6.29 -9.77
C LYS A 104 7.58 -5.70 -8.68
N TRP A 105 6.94 -5.06 -7.70
CA TRP A 105 7.66 -4.55 -6.54
C TRP A 105 8.33 -5.71 -5.79
N SER A 106 9.59 -5.53 -5.43
CA SER A 106 10.31 -6.46 -4.54
C SER A 106 10.33 -5.98 -3.08
N THR A 107 9.97 -4.71 -2.84
CA THR A 107 10.04 -4.08 -1.52
C THR A 107 8.68 -3.75 -0.92
N PHE A 108 7.58 -4.12 -1.59
CA PHE A 108 6.24 -3.83 -1.07
C PHE A 108 6.01 -4.53 0.26
N ASN A 109 5.62 -3.73 1.25
CA ASN A 109 5.31 -4.23 2.60
C ASN A 109 4.10 -3.45 3.12
N LYS A 110 3.24 -4.12 3.89
CA LYS A 110 2.06 -3.48 4.47
C LYS A 110 1.90 -3.86 5.94
N ALA A 111 1.29 -2.96 6.70
CA ALA A 111 0.99 -3.16 8.10
C ALA A 111 -0.42 -2.67 8.41
N ARG A 112 -1.06 -3.29 9.39
CA ARG A 112 -2.37 -2.88 9.87
C ARG A 112 -2.22 -1.65 10.76
N LEU A 113 -3.12 -0.69 10.58
CA LEU A 113 -3.21 0.50 11.42
C LEU A 113 -4.41 0.36 12.33
N VAL A 114 -4.19 0.64 13.61
CA VAL A 114 -5.24 0.66 14.63
C VAL A 114 -5.09 1.95 15.42
N CYS A 115 -6.14 2.75 15.46
CA CYS A 115 -6.20 3.92 16.33
C CYS A 115 -6.88 3.53 17.62
N SER A 116 -6.33 3.97 18.75
CA SER A 116 -6.93 3.75 20.05
C SER A 116 -7.14 5.07 20.78
N VAL A 117 -8.20 5.13 21.55
CA VAL A 117 -8.51 6.26 22.42
C VAL A 117 -8.68 5.71 23.85
N PRO A 118 -8.01 6.30 24.86
CA PRO A 118 -8.21 5.89 26.25
C PRO A 118 -9.67 5.99 26.63
N GLY A 119 -10.22 4.90 27.17
CA GLY A 119 -11.61 4.84 27.62
C GLY A 119 -11.72 4.78 29.13
N PRO A 120 -12.97 4.84 29.68
CA PRO A 120 -13.21 4.70 31.10
C PRO A 120 -12.70 3.35 31.63
N GLY A 121 -12.13 3.36 32.83
CA GLY A 121 -11.63 2.15 33.47
C GLY A 121 -10.36 1.58 32.89
N GLY A 122 -9.61 2.36 32.09
CA GLY A 122 -8.35 1.92 31.47
C GLY A 122 -8.52 1.02 30.27
N ILE A 123 -9.74 0.95 29.72
CA ILE A 123 -10.01 0.17 28.49
C ILE A 123 -9.94 1.11 27.30
N ASP A 124 -9.06 0.81 26.33
CA ASP A 124 -8.93 1.59 25.12
C ASP A 124 -10.00 1.22 24.09
N THR A 125 -10.51 2.23 23.39
CA THR A 125 -11.37 2.03 22.23
C THR A 125 -10.50 2.06 20.96
N TYR A 126 -10.68 1.07 20.09
CA TYR A 126 -9.88 0.91 18.86
C TYR A 126 -10.71 1.20 17.63
N PHE A 127 -10.08 1.86 16.66
CA PHE A 127 -10.68 2.17 15.37
C PHE A 127 -9.81 1.58 14.27
N ASP A 128 -10.40 0.72 13.43
CA ASP A 128 -9.69 -0.05 12.39
C ASP A 128 -9.86 0.51 10.99
N GLU A 129 -10.67 1.55 10.80
CA GLU A 129 -10.99 2.07 9.46
C GLU A 129 -10.62 3.55 9.35
N LEU A 130 -9.93 3.88 8.25
CA LEU A 130 -9.57 5.26 7.90
C LEU A 130 -10.71 5.97 7.16
#